data_6a9a79a99a2db391e9577b9a2dfed60e
#
_entry.id   6a9a79a99a2db391e9577b9a2dfed60e
#
_cell.length_a   1.000
_cell.length_b   1.000
_cell.length_c   1.000
_cell.angle_alpha   90.00
_cell.angle_beta   90.00
_cell.angle_gamma   90.00
#
_symmetry.space_group_name_H-M   'P 1'
#
loop_
_entity.id
_entity.type
_entity.pdbx_description
1 polymer ?
#
loop_
_entity_poly.entity_id
_entity_poly.type
_entity_poly.pdbx_seq_one_letter_code
_entity_poly.pdbx_strand_id
1 'polypeptide(L)'
;ILRIFKEERVSTSHFNQSTGSGHDDLSRQKIDKVFSKFFLAEKSAVRMQFVSGTHAISSVLFGILRPGDLMLSVTGTPYDTLEEVIGIRGKGKGSLIDLGVEYHQISIDEKINSYEDKIVDFLKKNKCKLVFIQKSCGYSWRKSLNNNQIKQICNLVHSLNPKCICFVDNCYGELVEDSEPIVNGANIIAGSLIKNLGGTIVPTGGYIAGDSELVEMACCRLTAPGIGADAGINFGLGRLILQGLFLAPQIVHESLKGADLVSAVFKKLGFMVLPEPKSYRSDIIQAVRLNNPHLI
;
A
#
# COMPACT_ATOMS: atom_id res chain seq x y z
N ILE A 1 -19.01 -0.85 2.11
CA ILE A 1 -18.95 -0.05 0.87
C ILE A 1 -20.32 0.60 0.59
N LEU A 2 -21.42 -0.16 0.44
CA LEU A 2 -22.75 0.39 0.11
C LEU A 2 -23.21 1.47 1.10
N ARG A 3 -22.94 1.30 2.41
CA ARG A 3 -23.24 2.31 3.43
C ARG A 3 -22.49 3.61 3.14
N ILE A 4 -21.19 3.52 2.85
CA ILE A 4 -20.35 4.68 2.51
C ILE A 4 -20.91 5.40 1.27
N PHE A 5 -21.32 4.65 0.23
CA PHE A 5 -21.91 5.24 -0.97
C PHE A 5 -23.21 6.01 -0.67
N LYS A 6 -24.06 5.48 0.21
CA LYS A 6 -25.28 6.16 0.66
C LYS A 6 -24.97 7.42 1.46
N GLU A 7 -24.07 7.34 2.43
CA GLU A 7 -23.63 8.46 3.26
C GLU A 7 -23.01 9.57 2.41
N GLU A 8 -22.16 9.22 1.45
CA GLU A 8 -21.54 10.16 0.51
C GLU A 8 -22.47 10.59 -0.63
N ARG A 9 -23.69 10.09 -0.69
CA ARG A 9 -24.69 10.40 -1.74
C ARG A 9 -24.09 10.20 -3.13
N VAL A 10 -23.41 9.07 -3.36
CA VAL A 10 -22.91 8.73 -4.68
C VAL A 10 -24.08 8.63 -5.66
N SER A 11 -23.98 9.33 -6.77
CA SER A 11 -25.05 9.44 -7.79
C SER A 11 -24.45 9.39 -9.19
N THR A 12 -25.32 9.31 -10.20
CA THR A 12 -24.92 9.25 -11.61
C THR A 12 -24.08 10.44 -12.06
N SER A 13 -24.27 11.64 -11.44
CA SER A 13 -23.46 12.82 -11.74
C SER A 13 -21.96 12.62 -11.47
N HIS A 14 -21.60 11.77 -10.50
CA HIS A 14 -20.21 11.45 -10.17
C HIS A 14 -19.56 10.48 -11.16
N PHE A 15 -20.34 9.90 -12.08
CA PHE A 15 -19.85 9.01 -13.13
C PHE A 15 -19.54 9.72 -14.44
N ASN A 16 -19.95 11.00 -14.55
CA ASN A 16 -19.72 11.78 -15.75
C ASN A 16 -18.24 12.14 -15.87
N GLN A 17 -17.76 12.14 -17.10
CA GLN A 17 -16.43 12.61 -17.40
C GLN A 17 -16.38 14.14 -17.25
N SER A 18 -15.33 14.65 -16.65
CA SER A 18 -15.00 16.05 -16.60
C SER A 18 -13.67 16.30 -17.31
N THR A 19 -13.33 17.55 -17.54
CA THR A 19 -12.01 17.93 -18.09
C THR A 19 -10.87 17.69 -17.09
N GLY A 20 -11.17 17.63 -15.79
CA GLY A 20 -10.19 17.53 -14.72
C GLY A 20 -9.28 18.74 -14.57
N SER A 21 -9.53 19.79 -15.35
CA SER A 21 -8.68 21.00 -15.38
C SER A 21 -9.00 21.99 -14.27
N GLY A 22 -10.13 21.83 -13.57
CA GLY A 22 -10.57 22.72 -12.50
C GLY A 22 -10.28 22.14 -11.12
N HIS A 23 -10.28 23.04 -10.13
CA HIS A 23 -10.19 22.65 -8.72
C HIS A 23 -11.40 21.83 -8.27
N ASP A 24 -12.57 22.08 -8.84
CA ASP A 24 -13.84 21.46 -8.46
C ASP A 24 -14.27 20.36 -9.46
N ASP A 25 -13.65 19.19 -9.39
CA ASP A 25 -14.09 18.00 -10.12
C ASP A 25 -14.94 17.11 -9.22
N LEU A 26 -16.26 17.07 -9.49
CA LEU A 26 -17.22 16.32 -8.69
C LEU A 26 -16.87 14.83 -8.60
N SER A 27 -16.42 14.22 -9.69
CA SER A 27 -16.08 12.80 -9.73
C SER A 27 -14.82 12.53 -8.89
N ARG A 28 -13.74 13.28 -9.12
CA ARG A 28 -12.47 13.16 -8.39
C ARG A 28 -12.65 13.35 -6.90
N GLN A 29 -13.30 14.44 -6.49
CA GLN A 29 -13.56 14.74 -5.08
C GLN A 29 -14.45 13.68 -4.42
N LYS A 30 -15.46 13.17 -5.13
CA LYS A 30 -16.33 12.12 -4.59
C LYS A 30 -15.58 10.81 -4.37
N ILE A 31 -14.74 10.41 -5.32
CA ILE A 31 -13.89 9.22 -5.21
C ILE A 31 -12.97 9.36 -4.00
N ASP A 32 -12.27 10.48 -3.86
CA ASP A 32 -11.38 10.74 -2.73
C ASP A 32 -12.13 10.65 -1.39
N LYS A 33 -13.31 11.26 -1.26
CA LYS A 33 -14.14 11.18 -0.05
C LYS A 33 -14.59 9.77 0.28
N VAL A 34 -15.00 8.99 -0.72
CA VAL A 34 -15.41 7.60 -0.55
C VAL A 34 -14.25 6.76 -0.03
N PHE A 35 -13.06 6.92 -0.62
CA PHE A 35 -11.86 6.18 -0.18
C PHE A 35 -11.36 6.63 1.19
N SER A 36 -11.42 7.94 1.50
CA SER A 36 -11.09 8.43 2.86
C SER A 36 -11.99 7.77 3.92
N LYS A 37 -13.29 7.68 3.66
CA LYS A 37 -14.22 6.99 4.56
C LYS A 37 -13.99 5.49 4.62
N PHE A 38 -13.64 4.87 3.49
CA PHE A 38 -13.35 3.45 3.44
C PHE A 38 -12.13 3.11 4.32
N PHE A 39 -11.06 3.88 4.22
CA PHE A 39 -9.84 3.68 5.00
C PHE A 39 -9.91 4.27 6.42
N LEU A 40 -10.94 5.05 6.74
CA LEU A 40 -11.02 5.87 7.97
C LEU A 40 -9.81 6.81 8.08
N ALA A 41 -9.40 7.37 6.95
CA ALA A 41 -8.29 8.31 6.83
C ALA A 41 -8.79 9.76 6.79
N GLU A 42 -7.94 10.72 7.18
CA GLU A 42 -8.25 12.15 7.09
C GLU A 42 -8.42 12.60 5.63
N LYS A 43 -7.55 12.11 4.75
CA LYS A 43 -7.55 12.41 3.32
C LYS A 43 -7.17 11.19 2.51
N SER A 44 -7.67 11.12 1.29
CA SER A 44 -7.15 10.21 0.28
C SER A 44 -7.00 10.91 -1.07
N ALA A 45 -6.15 10.36 -1.91
CA ALA A 45 -6.00 10.74 -3.31
C ALA A 45 -5.99 9.47 -4.15
N VAL A 46 -7.02 9.34 -4.97
CA VAL A 46 -7.22 8.19 -5.86
C VAL A 46 -7.07 8.68 -7.29
N ARG A 47 -5.99 8.27 -7.94
CA ARG A 47 -5.60 8.84 -9.24
C ARG A 47 -5.17 7.75 -10.20
N MET A 48 -5.65 7.86 -11.43
CA MET A 48 -5.13 7.06 -12.53
C MET A 48 -3.78 7.55 -13.04
N GLN A 49 -3.40 8.78 -12.71
CA GLN A 49 -2.06 9.32 -12.97
C GLN A 49 -0.97 8.64 -12.15
N PHE A 50 -1.31 7.93 -11.10
CA PHE A 50 -0.44 6.89 -10.57
C PHE A 50 -0.45 5.71 -11.53
N VAL A 51 0.53 5.62 -12.40
CA VAL A 51 0.59 4.58 -13.44
C VAL A 51 0.75 3.16 -12.89
N SER A 52 1.05 3.05 -11.59
CA SER A 52 1.19 1.76 -10.88
C SER A 52 1.16 1.98 -9.37
N GLY A 53 1.05 0.88 -8.60
CA GLY A 53 1.25 0.92 -7.15
C GLY A 53 2.64 1.42 -6.75
N THR A 54 3.68 1.01 -7.48
CA THR A 54 5.04 1.52 -7.27
C THR A 54 5.13 3.04 -7.45
N HIS A 55 4.39 3.62 -8.41
CA HIS A 55 4.35 5.07 -8.57
C HIS A 55 3.65 5.76 -7.40
N ALA A 56 2.55 5.21 -6.89
CA ALA A 56 1.89 5.74 -5.69
C ALA A 56 2.82 5.69 -4.46
N ILE A 57 3.49 4.56 -4.24
CA ILE A 57 4.46 4.39 -3.16
C ILE A 57 5.65 5.34 -3.31
N SER A 58 6.23 5.46 -4.51
CA SER A 58 7.35 6.36 -4.76
C SER A 58 6.96 7.82 -4.58
N SER A 59 5.73 8.21 -4.96
CA SER A 59 5.23 9.56 -4.73
C SER A 59 5.15 9.91 -3.24
N VAL A 60 4.77 8.96 -2.39
CA VAL A 60 4.82 9.11 -0.93
C VAL A 60 6.26 9.30 -0.46
N LEU A 61 7.16 8.40 -0.85
CA LEU A 61 8.56 8.43 -0.41
C LEU A 61 9.27 9.72 -0.83
N PHE A 62 9.23 10.07 -2.11
CA PHE A 62 9.83 11.32 -2.61
C PHE A 62 9.08 12.59 -2.16
N GLY A 63 7.81 12.48 -1.83
CA GLY A 63 7.03 13.58 -1.27
C GLY A 63 7.47 13.93 0.15
N ILE A 64 7.76 12.93 0.96
CA ILE A 64 8.01 13.08 2.41
C ILE A 64 9.50 13.19 2.73
N LEU A 65 10.35 12.33 2.12
CA LEU A 65 11.77 12.26 2.42
C LEU A 65 12.58 13.37 1.77
N ARG A 66 13.59 13.85 2.47
CA ARG A 66 14.52 14.89 2.03
C ARG A 66 15.96 14.39 2.20
N PRO A 67 16.96 15.00 1.52
CA PRO A 67 18.37 14.68 1.75
C PRO A 67 18.73 14.73 3.23
N GLY A 68 19.39 13.69 3.73
CA GLY A 68 19.73 13.51 5.15
C GLY A 68 18.64 12.88 6.01
N ASP A 69 17.43 12.64 5.49
CA ASP A 69 16.43 11.86 6.19
C ASP A 69 16.76 10.36 6.14
N LEU A 70 16.42 9.65 7.22
CA LEU A 70 16.60 8.20 7.33
C LEU A 70 15.26 7.47 7.14
N MET A 71 15.24 6.52 6.20
CA MET A 71 14.17 5.56 5.98
C MET A 71 14.58 4.19 6.52
N LEU A 72 13.73 3.56 7.34
CA LEU A 72 13.90 2.20 7.83
C LEU A 72 12.82 1.28 7.24
N SER A 73 13.19 0.28 6.45
CA SER A 73 12.31 -0.84 6.12
C SER A 73 12.34 -1.89 7.22
N VAL A 74 11.20 -2.16 7.84
CA VAL A 74 11.09 -3.16 8.92
C VAL A 74 10.55 -4.51 8.44
N THR A 75 10.40 -4.70 7.16
CA THR A 75 9.91 -5.95 6.55
C THR A 75 10.95 -6.61 5.65
N GLY A 76 12.22 -6.26 5.85
CA GLY A 76 13.33 -6.69 5.01
C GLY A 76 13.42 -5.90 3.71
N THR A 77 14.07 -6.51 2.72
CA THR A 77 14.19 -5.93 1.39
C THR A 77 12.80 -5.82 0.73
N PRO A 78 12.41 -4.65 0.24
CA PRO A 78 11.17 -4.48 -0.52
C PRO A 78 11.19 -5.27 -1.85
N TYR A 79 10.07 -5.26 -2.57
CA TYR A 79 10.01 -5.88 -3.89
C TYR A 79 10.91 -5.14 -4.91
N ASP A 80 11.30 -5.81 -5.98
CA ASP A 80 12.37 -5.46 -6.90
C ASP A 80 12.29 -4.03 -7.51
N THR A 81 11.13 -3.61 -7.99
CA THR A 81 10.98 -2.25 -8.56
C THR A 81 11.07 -1.16 -7.48
N LEU A 82 10.71 -1.46 -6.24
CA LEU A 82 10.90 -0.53 -5.13
C LEU A 82 12.36 -0.48 -4.64
N GLU A 83 13.09 -1.58 -4.77
CA GLU A 83 14.55 -1.58 -4.55
C GLU A 83 15.25 -0.56 -5.46
N GLU A 84 14.80 -0.43 -6.73
CA GLU A 84 15.36 0.56 -7.66
C GLU A 84 14.93 1.99 -7.30
N VAL A 85 13.71 2.21 -6.84
CA VAL A 85 13.26 3.52 -6.31
C VAL A 85 14.11 3.96 -5.12
N ILE A 86 14.43 3.02 -4.23
CA ILE A 86 15.30 3.27 -3.07
C ILE A 86 16.75 3.48 -3.52
N GLY A 87 17.24 2.71 -4.49
CA GLY A 87 18.62 2.78 -5.00
C GLY A 87 19.53 1.68 -4.50
N ILE A 88 18.98 0.61 -3.89
CA ILE A 88 19.73 -0.58 -3.45
C ILE A 88 19.88 -1.61 -4.58
N ARG A 89 19.25 -1.37 -5.73
CA ARG A 89 19.34 -2.18 -6.95
C ARG A 89 19.47 -1.28 -8.17
N GLY A 90 20.01 -1.81 -9.27
CA GLY A 90 20.13 -1.08 -10.54
C GLY A 90 21.25 -0.05 -10.56
N LYS A 91 21.08 1.01 -11.35
CA LYS A 91 22.09 2.08 -11.52
C LYS A 91 21.91 3.26 -10.54
N GLY A 92 20.88 3.25 -9.74
CA GLY A 92 20.60 4.22 -8.67
C GLY A 92 20.28 5.66 -9.07
N LYS A 93 20.37 6.04 -10.36
CA LYS A 93 20.14 7.42 -10.80
C LYS A 93 18.71 7.90 -10.54
N GLY A 94 18.57 9.00 -9.80
CA GLY A 94 17.28 9.56 -9.41
C GLY A 94 16.58 8.78 -8.28
N SER A 95 17.25 7.81 -7.65
CA SER A 95 16.76 7.08 -6.50
C SER A 95 16.80 7.91 -5.21
N LEU A 96 16.18 7.41 -4.14
CA LEU A 96 16.22 8.07 -2.83
C LEU A 96 17.67 8.22 -2.32
N ILE A 97 18.48 7.16 -2.45
CA ILE A 97 19.89 7.19 -2.04
C ILE A 97 20.69 8.19 -2.88
N ASP A 98 20.48 8.23 -4.21
CA ASP A 98 21.12 9.20 -5.11
C ASP A 98 20.77 10.65 -4.74
N LEU A 99 19.57 10.87 -4.17
CA LEU A 99 19.11 12.16 -3.65
C LEU A 99 19.52 12.42 -2.20
N GLY A 100 20.36 11.58 -1.61
CA GLY A 100 20.89 11.78 -0.27
C GLY A 100 20.01 11.30 0.88
N VAL A 101 19.02 10.44 0.63
CA VAL A 101 18.24 9.76 1.67
C VAL A 101 19.01 8.54 2.16
N GLU A 102 19.10 8.39 3.48
CA GLU A 102 19.69 7.20 4.10
C GLU A 102 18.68 6.06 4.17
N TYR A 103 19.10 4.83 3.85
CA TYR A 103 18.26 3.65 3.90
C TYR A 103 18.87 2.55 4.76
N HIS A 104 18.02 1.98 5.63
CA HIS A 104 18.34 0.77 6.38
C HIS A 104 17.17 -0.21 6.34
N GLN A 105 17.47 -1.49 6.62
CA GLN A 105 16.45 -2.52 6.69
C GLN A 105 16.66 -3.50 7.83
N ILE A 106 15.56 -3.99 8.38
CA ILE A 106 15.50 -5.06 9.38
C ILE A 106 14.64 -6.16 8.80
N SER A 107 15.19 -7.36 8.67
CA SER A 107 14.43 -8.52 8.18
C SER A 107 13.55 -9.08 9.29
N ILE A 108 12.33 -9.48 8.91
CA ILE A 108 11.45 -10.23 9.80
C ILE A 108 12.09 -11.59 10.02
N ASP A 109 12.50 -11.86 11.25
CA ASP A 109 12.97 -13.17 11.67
C ASP A 109 11.79 -13.92 12.31
N GLU A 110 11.73 -15.26 12.18
CA GLU A 110 10.61 -16.07 12.72
C GLU A 110 10.53 -16.02 14.26
N LYS A 111 11.55 -15.50 14.92
CA LYS A 111 11.58 -15.27 16.37
C LYS A 111 11.13 -13.84 16.67
N ILE A 112 9.83 -13.68 16.90
CA ILE A 112 9.15 -12.39 17.12
C ILE A 112 9.84 -11.49 18.15
N ASN A 113 10.28 -12.01 19.29
CA ASN A 113 10.91 -11.21 20.34
C ASN A 113 12.23 -10.56 19.91
N SER A 114 13.02 -11.20 19.03
CA SER A 114 14.26 -10.62 18.52
C SER A 114 14.05 -9.55 17.46
N TYR A 115 12.87 -9.52 16.82
CA TYR A 115 12.53 -8.56 15.77
C TYR A 115 12.14 -7.18 16.34
N GLU A 116 11.27 -7.15 17.34
CA GLU A 116 10.91 -5.90 18.03
C GLU A 116 12.13 -5.25 18.70
N ASP A 117 12.97 -6.04 19.36
CA ASP A 117 14.21 -5.56 19.98
C ASP A 117 15.15 -4.91 18.95
N LYS A 118 15.27 -5.49 17.73
CA LYS A 118 16.09 -4.90 16.66
C LYS A 118 15.55 -3.53 16.21
N ILE A 119 14.23 -3.37 16.13
CA ILE A 119 13.59 -2.08 15.81
C ILE A 119 13.87 -1.08 16.92
N VAL A 120 13.68 -1.48 18.19
CA VAL A 120 13.95 -0.63 19.36
C VAL A 120 15.40 -0.16 19.37
N ASP A 121 16.34 -1.09 19.24
CA ASP A 121 17.78 -0.79 19.27
C ASP A 121 18.20 0.14 18.15
N PHE A 122 17.61 -0.04 16.96
CA PHE A 122 17.87 0.83 15.82
C PHE A 122 17.32 2.25 16.05
N LEU A 123 16.06 2.36 16.45
CA LEU A 123 15.37 3.66 16.65
C LEU A 123 15.94 4.46 17.82
N LYS A 124 16.48 3.79 18.85
CA LYS A 124 17.18 4.49 19.96
C LYS A 124 18.50 5.13 19.52
N LYS A 125 19.16 4.56 18.52
CA LYS A 125 20.48 5.02 18.03
C LYS A 125 20.39 5.97 16.85
N ASN A 126 19.26 5.98 16.14
CA ASN A 126 19.10 6.68 14.87
C ASN A 126 17.83 7.53 14.86
N LYS A 127 17.91 8.76 14.35
CA LYS A 127 16.76 9.63 14.14
C LYS A 127 16.06 9.25 12.85
N CYS A 128 15.16 8.27 12.91
CA CYS A 128 14.40 7.81 11.76
C CYS A 128 13.26 8.79 11.43
N LYS A 129 13.14 9.16 10.15
CA LYS A 129 12.05 9.99 9.63
C LYS A 129 10.84 9.17 9.25
N LEU A 130 11.07 8.01 8.63
CA LEU A 130 10.00 7.16 8.10
C LEU A 130 10.34 5.68 8.29
N VAL A 131 9.38 4.94 8.87
CA VAL A 131 9.38 3.48 8.90
C VAL A 131 8.47 2.96 7.82
N PHE A 132 9.03 2.17 6.90
CA PHE A 132 8.32 1.53 5.81
C PHE A 132 7.96 0.09 6.16
N ILE A 133 6.70 -0.25 5.93
CA ILE A 133 6.12 -1.57 6.24
C ILE A 133 5.48 -2.11 4.94
N GLN A 134 6.07 -3.12 4.34
CA GLN A 134 5.44 -3.85 3.25
C GLN A 134 4.55 -4.95 3.83
N LYS A 135 3.22 -4.81 3.78
CA LYS A 135 2.25 -5.74 4.37
C LYS A 135 2.36 -7.13 3.73
N SER A 136 2.24 -7.20 2.41
CA SER A 136 2.37 -8.45 1.66
C SER A 136 3.81 -8.95 1.63
N CYS A 137 3.97 -10.27 1.46
CA CYS A 137 5.29 -10.89 1.34
C CYS A 137 6.09 -10.44 0.09
N GLY A 138 5.43 -9.87 -0.92
CA GLY A 138 6.06 -9.63 -2.21
C GLY A 138 6.58 -10.93 -2.82
N TYR A 139 7.84 -10.93 -3.25
CA TYR A 139 8.53 -12.13 -3.76
C TYR A 139 9.32 -12.88 -2.67
N SER A 140 9.26 -12.44 -1.42
CA SER A 140 9.96 -13.08 -0.30
C SER A 140 9.22 -14.31 0.19
N TRP A 141 9.96 -15.34 0.62
CA TRP A 141 9.36 -16.52 1.26
C TRP A 141 9.13 -16.24 2.75
N ARG A 142 8.18 -15.35 3.04
CA ARG A 142 7.75 -14.97 4.39
C ARG A 142 6.23 -14.86 4.45
N LYS A 143 5.67 -14.91 5.64
CA LYS A 143 4.26 -14.59 5.86
C LYS A 143 4.02 -13.09 5.69
N SER A 144 2.84 -12.73 5.19
CA SER A 144 2.36 -11.36 5.19
C SER A 144 2.03 -10.90 6.60
N LEU A 145 2.19 -9.60 6.88
CA LEU A 145 1.85 -9.05 8.18
C LEU A 145 0.34 -8.88 8.32
N ASN A 146 -0.20 -9.30 9.47
CA ASN A 146 -1.56 -8.97 9.82
C ASN A 146 -1.65 -7.57 10.48
N ASN A 147 -2.88 -7.06 10.59
CA ASN A 147 -3.10 -5.72 11.11
C ASN A 147 -2.71 -5.58 12.59
N ASN A 148 -2.77 -6.65 13.39
CA ASN A 148 -2.28 -6.63 14.77
C ASN A 148 -0.75 -6.45 14.83
N GLN A 149 -0.01 -7.12 13.96
CA GLN A 149 1.44 -6.95 13.84
C GLN A 149 1.81 -5.54 13.37
N ILE A 150 1.07 -4.99 12.39
CA ILE A 150 1.23 -3.60 11.95
C ILE A 150 0.98 -2.65 13.13
N LYS A 151 -0.08 -2.86 13.90
CA LYS A 151 -0.39 -2.09 15.11
C LYS A 151 0.73 -2.13 16.15
N GLN A 152 1.28 -3.32 16.41
CA GLN A 152 2.42 -3.47 17.33
C GLN A 152 3.64 -2.67 16.86
N ILE A 153 3.98 -2.77 15.56
CA ILE A 153 5.09 -2.01 14.98
C ILE A 153 4.83 -0.49 15.07
N CYS A 154 3.67 -0.01 14.65
CA CYS A 154 3.35 1.41 14.69
C CYS A 154 3.36 1.97 16.11
N ASN A 155 2.76 1.25 17.08
CA ASN A 155 2.78 1.64 18.48
C ASN A 155 4.22 1.69 19.03
N LEU A 156 5.04 0.71 18.71
CA LEU A 156 6.44 0.68 19.11
C LEU A 156 7.21 1.88 18.55
N VAL A 157 7.07 2.14 17.26
CA VAL A 157 7.72 3.28 16.58
C VAL A 157 7.28 4.60 17.21
N HIS A 158 5.99 4.82 17.38
CA HIS A 158 5.45 6.07 17.94
C HIS A 158 5.77 6.26 19.42
N SER A 159 5.91 5.16 20.19
CA SER A 159 6.36 5.25 21.59
C SER A 159 7.80 5.75 21.73
N LEU A 160 8.66 5.45 20.76
CA LEU A 160 10.08 5.84 20.75
C LEU A 160 10.28 7.20 20.05
N ASN A 161 9.54 7.43 18.97
CA ASN A 161 9.58 8.67 18.19
C ASN A 161 8.20 9.01 17.64
N PRO A 162 7.39 9.84 18.35
CA PRO A 162 6.03 10.22 17.92
C PRO A 162 5.98 10.97 16.58
N LYS A 163 7.12 11.50 16.10
CA LYS A 163 7.21 12.19 14.80
C LYS A 163 7.66 11.29 13.66
N CYS A 164 7.99 10.04 13.94
CA CYS A 164 8.35 9.08 12.92
C CYS A 164 7.11 8.62 12.17
N ILE A 165 7.15 8.66 10.85
CA ILE A 165 6.03 8.33 9.99
C ILE A 165 6.00 6.83 9.74
N CYS A 166 4.91 6.16 10.09
CA CYS A 166 4.65 4.77 9.71
C CYS A 166 3.93 4.75 8.37
N PHE A 167 4.63 4.32 7.31
CA PHE A 167 4.09 4.18 5.96
C PHE A 167 3.91 2.71 5.60
N VAL A 168 2.69 2.31 5.22
CA VAL A 168 2.38 0.93 4.83
C VAL A 168 2.09 0.83 3.34
N ASP A 169 2.85 -0.03 2.64
CA ASP A 169 2.45 -0.59 1.35
C ASP A 169 1.35 -1.63 1.61
N ASN A 170 0.12 -1.27 1.26
CA ASN A 170 -1.08 -2.06 1.53
C ASN A 170 -1.49 -2.95 0.35
N CYS A 171 -0.70 -2.99 -0.73
CA CYS A 171 -0.98 -3.83 -1.90
C CYS A 171 -1.27 -5.27 -1.51
N TYR A 172 -2.35 -5.83 -2.06
CA TYR A 172 -2.86 -7.19 -1.85
C TYR A 172 -3.49 -7.45 -0.47
N GLY A 173 -3.36 -6.51 0.49
CA GLY A 173 -3.90 -6.65 1.84
C GLY A 173 -5.28 -6.02 2.03
N GLU A 174 -5.73 -5.20 1.08
CA GLU A 174 -6.99 -4.48 1.17
C GLU A 174 -8.19 -5.44 1.21
N LEU A 175 -9.14 -5.20 2.10
CA LEU A 175 -10.37 -6.00 2.27
C LEU A 175 -10.17 -7.46 2.70
N VAL A 176 -8.95 -7.85 3.10
CA VAL A 176 -8.67 -9.21 3.57
C VAL A 176 -8.98 -9.37 5.05
N GLU A 177 -8.77 -8.33 5.84
CA GLU A 177 -9.04 -8.28 7.28
C GLU A 177 -10.17 -7.30 7.60
N ASP A 178 -10.67 -7.31 8.83
CA ASP A 178 -11.81 -6.48 9.27
C ASP A 178 -11.49 -4.99 9.33
N SER A 179 -10.24 -4.61 9.32
CA SER A 179 -9.75 -3.23 9.35
C SER A 179 -8.58 -3.00 8.40
N GLU A 180 -8.33 -1.74 8.08
CA GLU A 180 -7.21 -1.33 7.25
C GLU A 180 -6.06 -0.76 8.13
N PRO A 181 -4.80 -0.66 7.62
CA PRO A 181 -3.66 -0.26 8.43
C PRO A 181 -3.75 1.12 9.09
N ILE A 182 -4.55 2.06 8.54
CA ILE A 182 -4.73 3.41 9.13
C ILE A 182 -5.27 3.32 10.56
N VAL A 183 -6.32 2.53 10.78
CA VAL A 183 -6.89 2.37 12.14
C VAL A 183 -5.98 1.55 13.07
N ASN A 184 -4.92 1.00 12.52
CA ASN A 184 -3.89 0.25 13.23
C ASN A 184 -2.59 1.05 13.43
N GLY A 185 -2.66 2.39 13.29
CA GLY A 185 -1.58 3.30 13.62
C GLY A 185 -0.67 3.70 12.46
N ALA A 186 -0.95 3.27 11.22
CA ALA A 186 -0.22 3.79 10.06
C ALA A 186 -0.62 5.25 9.81
N ASN A 187 0.37 6.13 9.57
CA ASN A 187 0.14 7.53 9.22
C ASN A 187 -0.30 7.68 7.77
N ILE A 188 0.21 6.83 6.89
CA ILE A 188 -0.10 6.86 5.47
C ILE A 188 -0.02 5.46 4.88
N ILE A 189 -0.88 5.18 3.93
CA ILE A 189 -0.87 3.96 3.12
C ILE A 189 -0.89 4.30 1.64
N ALA A 190 -0.38 3.40 0.83
CA ALA A 190 -0.51 3.48 -0.63
C ALA A 190 -0.73 2.09 -1.22
N GLY A 191 -1.32 2.06 -2.40
CA GLY A 191 -1.54 0.82 -3.13
C GLY A 191 -1.99 1.03 -4.57
N SER A 192 -2.34 -0.05 -5.22
CA SER A 192 -2.67 -0.10 -6.64
C SER A 192 -4.15 -0.36 -6.86
N LEU A 193 -4.74 0.37 -7.82
CA LEU A 193 -6.13 0.14 -8.23
C LEU A 193 -6.31 -1.06 -9.17
N ILE A 194 -5.24 -1.58 -9.78
CA ILE A 194 -5.34 -2.80 -10.59
C ILE A 194 -5.37 -4.09 -9.76
N LYS A 195 -5.31 -3.95 -8.43
CA LYS A 195 -5.34 -5.06 -7.46
C LYS A 195 -6.70 -5.11 -6.76
N ASN A 196 -6.71 -5.43 -5.48
CA ASN A 196 -7.92 -5.68 -4.71
C ASN A 196 -9.03 -4.64 -4.91
N LEU A 197 -8.73 -3.34 -4.70
CA LEU A 197 -9.75 -2.29 -4.72
C LEU A 197 -10.32 -1.98 -6.11
N GLY A 198 -9.61 -2.37 -7.16
CA GLY A 198 -10.11 -2.19 -8.52
C GLY A 198 -11.16 -3.21 -8.95
N GLY A 199 -11.41 -4.26 -8.15
CA GLY A 199 -12.46 -5.26 -8.41
C GLY A 199 -12.34 -5.92 -9.78
N THR A 200 -11.10 -6.10 -10.28
CA THR A 200 -10.74 -6.64 -11.61
C THR A 200 -11.14 -5.79 -12.83
N ILE A 201 -11.80 -4.66 -12.64
CA ILE A 201 -12.30 -3.84 -13.77
C ILE A 201 -11.58 -2.51 -13.96
N VAL A 202 -10.80 -2.06 -12.96
CA VAL A 202 -10.03 -0.81 -13.06
C VAL A 202 -8.71 -1.10 -13.79
N PRO A 203 -8.46 -0.44 -14.94
CA PRO A 203 -7.31 -0.80 -15.80
C PRO A 203 -5.99 -0.20 -15.36
N THR A 204 -6.00 0.84 -14.53
CA THR A 204 -4.80 1.59 -14.09
C THR A 204 -5.09 2.38 -12.84
N GLY A 205 -4.06 2.96 -12.25
CA GLY A 205 -4.18 3.87 -11.14
C GLY A 205 -3.64 3.33 -9.82
N GLY A 206 -3.63 4.22 -8.86
CA GLY A 206 -3.24 3.96 -7.49
C GLY A 206 -4.00 4.85 -6.52
N TYR A 207 -3.77 4.59 -5.25
CA TYR A 207 -4.32 5.39 -4.17
C TYR A 207 -3.27 5.67 -3.10
N ILE A 208 -3.47 6.77 -2.41
CA ILE A 208 -2.78 7.14 -1.18
C ILE A 208 -3.85 7.57 -0.18
N ALA A 209 -3.75 7.16 1.07
CA ALA A 209 -4.67 7.57 2.13
C ALA A 209 -3.94 7.67 3.47
N GLY A 210 -4.33 8.62 4.31
CA GLY A 210 -3.71 8.84 5.62
C GLY A 210 -3.88 10.26 6.13
N ASP A 211 -2.88 10.72 6.86
CA ASP A 211 -2.79 12.09 7.39
C ASP A 211 -2.84 13.10 6.24
N SER A 212 -3.65 14.13 6.38
CA SER A 212 -3.94 15.09 5.30
C SER A 212 -2.69 15.76 4.74
N GLU A 213 -1.76 16.15 5.60
CA GLU A 213 -0.49 16.78 5.21
C GLU A 213 0.38 15.84 4.39
N LEU A 214 0.50 14.57 4.80
CA LEU A 214 1.32 13.57 4.11
C LEU A 214 0.75 13.23 2.73
N VAL A 215 -0.58 13.13 2.63
CA VAL A 215 -1.26 12.92 1.34
C VAL A 215 -1.01 14.09 0.41
N GLU A 216 -1.08 15.34 0.91
CA GLU A 216 -0.81 16.52 0.09
C GLU A 216 0.65 16.57 -0.40
N MET A 217 1.62 16.27 0.47
CA MET A 217 3.03 16.18 0.09
C MET A 217 3.28 15.17 -1.03
N ALA A 218 2.64 14.01 -0.95
CA ALA A 218 2.72 12.97 -1.97
C ALA A 218 2.06 13.41 -3.29
N CYS A 219 0.91 14.11 -3.22
CA CYS A 219 0.24 14.67 -4.39
C CYS A 219 1.05 15.78 -5.05
N CYS A 220 1.74 16.63 -4.28
CA CYS A 220 2.69 17.62 -4.82
C CYS A 220 3.85 16.95 -5.57
N ARG A 221 4.21 15.73 -5.21
CA ARG A 221 5.21 14.96 -5.96
C ARG A 221 4.65 14.31 -7.21
N LEU A 222 3.39 13.87 -7.17
CA LEU A 222 2.69 13.33 -8.34
C LEU A 222 2.51 14.38 -9.44
N THR A 223 2.15 15.60 -9.05
CA THR A 223 1.87 16.72 -9.95
C THR A 223 2.96 17.79 -9.82
N ALA A 224 2.70 18.83 -9.03
CA ALA A 224 3.68 19.86 -8.68
C ALA A 224 3.24 20.54 -7.37
N PRO A 225 4.18 21.17 -6.64
CA PRO A 225 3.83 22.10 -5.56
C PRO A 225 2.89 23.20 -6.08
N GLY A 226 1.81 23.44 -5.34
CA GLY A 226 0.75 24.40 -5.71
C GLY A 226 -0.37 23.80 -6.57
N ILE A 227 -0.22 22.56 -7.08
CA ILE A 227 -1.28 21.79 -7.74
C ILE A 227 -1.78 20.68 -6.82
N GLY A 228 -0.88 19.90 -6.23
CA GLY A 228 -1.23 18.84 -5.29
C GLY A 228 -2.28 17.88 -5.84
N ALA A 229 -3.34 17.65 -5.05
CA ALA A 229 -4.44 16.76 -5.40
C ALA A 229 -5.51 17.40 -6.32
N ASP A 230 -5.42 18.68 -6.62
CA ASP A 230 -6.51 19.46 -7.23
C ASP A 230 -6.60 19.36 -8.75
N ALA A 231 -5.71 18.63 -9.41
CA ALA A 231 -5.70 18.46 -10.85
C ALA A 231 -5.67 17.00 -11.28
N GLY A 232 -6.02 16.78 -12.52
CA GLY A 232 -5.94 15.48 -13.21
C GLY A 232 -7.30 14.97 -13.67
N ILE A 233 -7.43 14.83 -14.96
CA ILE A 233 -8.61 14.23 -15.60
C ILE A 233 -8.69 12.74 -15.23
N ASN A 234 -9.88 12.22 -14.98
CA ASN A 234 -10.11 10.81 -14.69
C ASN A 234 -10.44 9.95 -15.93
N PHE A 235 -10.39 10.53 -17.14
CA PHE A 235 -10.64 9.87 -18.44
C PHE A 235 -11.96 9.06 -18.48
N GLY A 236 -12.98 9.46 -17.72
CA GLY A 236 -14.24 8.72 -17.58
C GLY A 236 -14.15 7.45 -16.73
N LEU A 237 -13.00 7.16 -16.12
CA LEU A 237 -12.82 5.96 -15.28
C LEU A 237 -13.39 6.09 -13.86
N GLY A 238 -13.90 7.27 -13.48
CA GLY A 238 -14.50 7.48 -12.15
C GLY A 238 -15.58 6.46 -11.83
N ARG A 239 -16.42 6.14 -12.82
CA ARG A 239 -17.43 5.07 -12.69
C ARG A 239 -16.80 3.71 -12.40
N LEU A 240 -15.77 3.34 -13.16
CA LEU A 240 -15.09 2.05 -12.97
C LEU A 240 -14.39 1.95 -11.61
N ILE A 241 -13.79 3.05 -11.13
CA ILE A 241 -13.17 3.08 -9.80
C ILE A 241 -14.21 2.83 -8.70
N LEU A 242 -15.33 3.52 -8.72
CA LEU A 242 -16.40 3.32 -7.72
C LEU A 242 -17.06 1.95 -7.87
N GLN A 243 -17.30 1.48 -9.09
CA GLN A 243 -17.83 0.15 -9.35
C GLN A 243 -16.84 -0.94 -8.92
N GLY A 244 -15.56 -0.76 -9.21
CA GLY A 244 -14.49 -1.66 -8.77
C GLY A 244 -14.45 -1.78 -7.24
N LEU A 245 -14.45 -0.65 -6.53
CA LEU A 245 -14.53 -0.65 -5.07
C LEU A 245 -15.78 -1.37 -4.56
N PHE A 246 -16.93 -1.20 -5.23
CA PHE A 246 -18.17 -1.89 -4.86
C PHE A 246 -18.06 -3.41 -5.02
N LEU A 247 -17.41 -3.89 -6.08
CA LEU A 247 -17.22 -5.32 -6.36
C LEU A 247 -16.07 -5.94 -5.58
N ALA A 248 -15.11 -5.13 -5.15
CA ALA A 248 -13.87 -5.58 -4.54
C ALA A 248 -14.04 -6.58 -3.37
N PRO A 249 -14.99 -6.43 -2.43
CA PRO A 249 -15.17 -7.39 -1.35
C PRO A 249 -15.46 -8.81 -1.86
N GLN A 250 -16.31 -8.95 -2.87
CA GLN A 250 -16.62 -10.24 -3.48
C GLN A 250 -15.41 -10.82 -4.22
N ILE A 251 -14.69 -9.98 -4.97
CA ILE A 251 -13.51 -10.40 -5.73
C ILE A 251 -12.38 -10.86 -4.79
N VAL A 252 -12.13 -10.12 -3.71
CA VAL A 252 -11.13 -10.51 -2.70
C VAL A 252 -11.52 -11.82 -2.02
N HIS A 253 -12.80 -11.98 -1.68
CA HIS A 253 -13.30 -13.24 -1.12
C HIS A 253 -13.06 -14.44 -2.05
N GLU A 254 -13.37 -14.32 -3.33
CA GLU A 254 -13.12 -15.38 -4.31
C GLU A 254 -11.61 -15.62 -4.52
N SER A 255 -10.79 -14.56 -4.48
CA SER A 255 -9.34 -14.67 -4.55
C SER A 255 -8.76 -15.46 -3.36
N LEU A 256 -9.26 -15.22 -2.16
CA LEU A 256 -8.86 -15.97 -0.96
C LEU A 256 -9.25 -17.45 -1.05
N LYS A 257 -10.45 -17.76 -1.56
CA LYS A 257 -10.87 -19.15 -1.79
C LYS A 257 -9.98 -19.83 -2.83
N GLY A 258 -9.68 -19.13 -3.94
CA GLY A 258 -8.78 -19.62 -4.97
C GLY A 258 -7.36 -19.88 -4.43
N ALA A 259 -6.82 -18.95 -3.64
CA ALA A 259 -5.52 -19.10 -3.02
C ALA A 259 -5.45 -20.30 -2.06
N ASP A 260 -6.51 -20.53 -1.27
CA ASP A 260 -6.58 -21.69 -0.37
C ASP A 260 -6.68 -23.02 -1.14
N LEU A 261 -7.46 -23.03 -2.22
CA LEU A 261 -7.54 -24.20 -3.11
C LEU A 261 -6.18 -24.52 -3.74
N VAL A 262 -5.49 -23.51 -4.29
CA VAL A 262 -4.14 -23.66 -4.86
C VAL A 262 -3.17 -24.20 -3.80
N SER A 263 -3.18 -23.63 -2.60
CA SER A 263 -2.37 -24.09 -1.49
C SER A 263 -2.62 -25.58 -1.18
N ALA A 264 -3.89 -25.98 -1.08
CA ALA A 264 -4.26 -27.37 -0.75
C ALA A 264 -3.85 -28.36 -1.84
N VAL A 265 -4.05 -28.00 -3.12
CA VAL A 265 -3.69 -28.84 -4.26
C VAL A 265 -2.18 -29.03 -4.35
N PHE A 266 -1.40 -27.95 -4.35
CA PHE A 266 0.05 -28.04 -4.50
C PHE A 266 0.72 -28.69 -3.29
N LYS A 267 0.21 -28.47 -2.08
CA LYS A 267 0.68 -29.19 -0.89
C LYS A 267 0.44 -30.71 -1.02
N LYS A 268 -0.74 -31.12 -1.52
CA LYS A 268 -1.06 -32.54 -1.75
C LYS A 268 -0.16 -33.17 -2.83
N LEU A 269 0.30 -32.35 -3.80
CA LEU A 269 1.26 -32.78 -4.82
C LEU A 269 2.72 -32.82 -4.32
N GLY A 270 2.97 -32.48 -3.05
CA GLY A 270 4.29 -32.52 -2.42
C GLY A 270 5.11 -31.25 -2.55
N PHE A 271 4.56 -30.17 -3.04
CA PHE A 271 5.25 -28.88 -3.11
C PHE A 271 5.17 -28.12 -1.79
N MET A 272 6.19 -27.31 -1.51
CA MET A 272 6.16 -26.33 -0.43
C MET A 272 5.24 -25.17 -0.81
N VAL A 273 4.34 -24.80 0.07
CA VAL A 273 3.38 -23.71 -0.13
C VAL A 273 3.42 -22.74 1.04
N LEU A 274 3.16 -21.47 0.77
CA LEU A 274 3.08 -20.42 1.81
C LEU A 274 2.04 -19.37 1.39
N PRO A 275 1.00 -19.08 2.20
CA PRO A 275 0.61 -19.76 3.43
C PRO A 275 0.18 -21.23 3.22
N GLU A 276 0.17 -21.98 4.32
CA GLU A 276 -0.38 -23.34 4.35
C GLU A 276 -1.91 -23.33 4.15
N PRO A 277 -2.52 -24.43 3.66
CA PRO A 277 -3.96 -24.53 3.53
C PRO A 277 -4.67 -24.22 4.85
N LYS A 278 -5.79 -23.50 4.78
CA LYS A 278 -6.60 -23.07 5.93
C LYS A 278 -5.87 -22.20 6.94
N SER A 279 -4.69 -21.68 6.61
CA SER A 279 -4.00 -20.70 7.45
C SER A 279 -4.72 -19.34 7.41
N TYR A 280 -4.60 -18.57 8.49
CA TYR A 280 -5.00 -17.17 8.48
C TYR A 280 -4.21 -16.40 7.41
N ARG A 281 -4.91 -15.57 6.65
CA ARG A 281 -4.36 -14.78 5.55
C ARG A 281 -4.53 -13.30 5.82
N SER A 282 -3.50 -12.53 5.49
CA SER A 282 -3.49 -11.07 5.60
C SER A 282 -3.35 -10.39 4.24
N ASP A 283 -3.21 -11.20 3.19
CA ASP A 283 -3.25 -10.81 1.78
C ASP A 283 -3.82 -11.95 0.93
N ILE A 284 -3.95 -11.71 -0.38
CA ILE A 284 -4.44 -12.71 -1.34
C ILE A 284 -3.32 -13.56 -1.99
N ILE A 285 -2.08 -13.39 -1.57
CA ILE A 285 -0.93 -14.03 -2.21
C ILE A 285 -0.81 -15.49 -1.78
N GLN A 286 -0.47 -16.35 -2.74
CA GLN A 286 -0.12 -17.74 -2.54
C GLN A 286 1.21 -18.03 -3.22
N ALA A 287 2.22 -18.35 -2.44
CA ALA A 287 3.50 -18.80 -2.95
C ALA A 287 3.54 -20.34 -3.04
N VAL A 288 4.12 -20.83 -4.13
CA VAL A 288 4.38 -22.27 -4.38
C VAL A 288 5.83 -22.40 -4.81
N ARG A 289 6.60 -23.23 -4.14
CA ARG A 289 7.99 -23.50 -4.49
C ARG A 289 8.08 -24.74 -5.37
N LEU A 290 8.20 -24.51 -6.68
CA LEU A 290 8.26 -25.59 -7.66
C LEU A 290 9.63 -26.28 -7.73
N ASN A 291 10.72 -25.60 -7.36
CA ASN A 291 12.11 -26.08 -7.36
C ASN A 291 12.61 -26.61 -8.72
N ASN A 292 11.88 -26.38 -9.79
CA ASN A 292 12.22 -26.82 -11.12
C ASN A 292 11.73 -25.78 -12.15
N PRO A 293 12.63 -25.12 -12.90
CA PRO A 293 12.24 -24.10 -13.87
C PRO A 293 11.39 -24.65 -15.04
N HIS A 294 11.40 -25.96 -15.29
CA HIS A 294 10.57 -26.57 -16.34
C HIS A 294 9.09 -26.75 -15.92
N LEU A 295 8.75 -26.44 -14.67
CA LEU A 295 7.37 -26.47 -14.15
C LEU A 295 6.68 -25.11 -14.16
N ILE A 296 7.39 -24.07 -14.64
CA ILE A 296 6.88 -22.69 -14.74
C ILE A 296 6.34 -22.42 -16.17
#